data_2138e6a075473e966f1e7dfd4bc904e8
#
_entry.id   2138e6a075473e966f1e7dfd4bc904e8
#
_cell.length_a   1.000
_cell.length_b   1.000
_cell.length_c   1.000
_cell.angle_alpha   90.00
_cell.angle_beta   90.00
_cell.angle_gamma   90.00
#
_symmetry.space_group_name_H-M   'P 1'
#
loop_
_entity.id
_entity.type
_entity.pdbx_description
1 polymer ?
#
loop_
_entity_poly.entity_id
_entity_poly.type
_entity_poly.pdbx_seq_one_letter_code
_entity_poly.pdbx_strand_id
1 'polypeptide(L)'
;MLPMQGAPTYDDIVLKREMPVHKGGPDPEKEDRVMLTRHRVSRILFDTKFYDYPISLKPETFKNFGVLTTLRVGFSYLGSMFHKLPEDNLENFYINCFGRKLYSMFFEYYTENLWGRHPSEIDASWGAQRTKGLSIMGILKDFFGKLFKVKNRKVNTSLIEEFKYPKLGPGQLWDVTAAEVEKLGGTIIKNAKVTKLHKNADNVLTSLTYEKDGQEFTMEGDYFISSMPVKDLVGGMNDVPAEPARIAKGLPYRDYMTLGVLVPKINLVNKTNIKTINNIVPDCWVYVQDRNVKLGRFQIYNNWSPYMIKDLEHTVWI
;
A
#
# COMPACT_ATOMS: atom_id res chain seq x y z
N MET A 1 -21.76 2.05 -7.51
CA MET A 1 -20.81 1.22 -6.73
C MET A 1 -20.68 -0.13 -7.42
N LEU A 2 -19.49 -0.72 -7.50
CA LEU A 2 -19.34 -2.07 -8.04
C LEU A 2 -19.90 -3.08 -7.02
N PRO A 3 -20.80 -4.00 -7.41
CA PRO A 3 -21.33 -5.03 -6.54
C PRO A 3 -20.26 -6.08 -6.19
N MET A 4 -20.45 -6.78 -5.07
CA MET A 4 -19.56 -7.86 -4.63
C MET A 4 -19.85 -9.15 -5.39
N GLN A 5 -18.82 -9.94 -5.69
CA GLN A 5 -18.96 -11.22 -6.40
C GLN A 5 -19.93 -12.18 -5.72
N GLY A 6 -20.77 -12.84 -6.53
CA GLY A 6 -21.71 -13.88 -6.10
C GLY A 6 -21.26 -15.30 -6.37
N ALA A 7 -20.15 -15.48 -7.08
CA ALA A 7 -19.53 -16.76 -7.40
C ALA A 7 -18.02 -16.68 -7.29
N PRO A 8 -17.30 -17.83 -7.12
CA PRO A 8 -15.82 -17.87 -7.18
C PRO A 8 -15.29 -17.45 -8.55
N THR A 9 -14.06 -16.99 -8.58
CA THR A 9 -13.34 -16.65 -9.82
C THR A 9 -12.79 -17.89 -10.51
N TYR A 10 -12.38 -17.75 -11.77
CA TYR A 10 -11.76 -18.85 -12.53
C TYR A 10 -10.59 -19.52 -11.80
N ASP A 11 -9.64 -18.74 -11.27
CA ASP A 11 -8.50 -19.32 -10.55
C ASP A 11 -8.90 -19.97 -9.21
N ASP A 12 -9.95 -19.50 -8.55
CA ASP A 12 -10.46 -20.12 -7.33
C ASP A 12 -11.11 -21.49 -7.63
N ILE A 13 -11.84 -21.58 -8.75
CA ILE A 13 -12.44 -22.84 -9.21
C ILE A 13 -11.36 -23.85 -9.60
N VAL A 14 -10.40 -23.44 -10.43
CA VAL A 14 -9.30 -24.28 -10.89
C VAL A 14 -8.42 -24.77 -9.74
N LEU A 15 -8.15 -23.92 -8.78
CA LEU A 15 -7.32 -24.22 -7.60
C LEU A 15 -8.14 -24.80 -6.44
N LYS A 16 -9.44 -24.96 -6.61
CA LYS A 16 -10.38 -25.49 -5.61
C LYS A 16 -10.30 -24.74 -4.27
N ARG A 17 -10.31 -23.41 -4.35
CA ARG A 17 -10.31 -22.53 -3.16
C ARG A 17 -11.74 -22.22 -2.76
N GLU A 18 -11.98 -22.15 -1.45
CA GLU A 18 -13.21 -21.58 -0.92
C GLU A 18 -13.03 -20.06 -0.77
N MET A 19 -13.87 -19.31 -1.46
CA MET A 19 -13.86 -17.84 -1.39
C MET A 19 -15.18 -17.32 -0.82
N PRO A 20 -15.13 -16.27 0.04
CA PRO A 20 -16.34 -15.61 0.50
C PRO A 20 -17.10 -14.96 -0.67
N VAL A 21 -18.31 -15.42 -0.91
CA VAL A 21 -19.19 -14.89 -1.96
C VAL A 21 -20.41 -14.21 -1.34
N HIS A 22 -20.96 -13.22 -2.01
CA HIS A 22 -22.17 -12.51 -1.61
C HIS A 22 -23.39 -13.10 -2.32
N LYS A 23 -24.34 -13.65 -1.56
CA LYS A 23 -25.58 -14.19 -2.13
C LYS A 23 -26.30 -13.13 -2.97
N GLY A 24 -26.62 -13.46 -4.22
CA GLY A 24 -27.25 -12.55 -5.17
C GLY A 24 -26.31 -11.56 -5.85
N GLY A 25 -25.01 -11.63 -5.58
CA GLY A 25 -24.02 -10.87 -6.32
C GLY A 25 -23.76 -11.42 -7.72
N PRO A 26 -23.12 -10.63 -8.62
CA PRO A 26 -22.83 -11.05 -9.99
C PRO A 26 -21.77 -12.15 -10.05
N ASP A 27 -21.87 -12.97 -11.09
CA ASP A 27 -20.89 -13.99 -11.45
C ASP A 27 -19.72 -13.31 -12.20
N PRO A 28 -18.48 -13.37 -11.67
CA PRO A 28 -17.34 -12.74 -12.35
C PRO A 28 -17.03 -13.32 -13.74
N GLU A 29 -17.52 -14.53 -14.07
CA GLU A 29 -17.35 -15.10 -15.41
C GLU A 29 -18.28 -14.47 -16.45
N LYS A 30 -19.36 -13.82 -16.01
CA LYS A 30 -20.41 -13.25 -16.87
C LYS A 30 -20.47 -11.74 -16.82
N GLU A 31 -20.00 -11.14 -15.73
CA GLU A 31 -20.09 -9.72 -15.46
C GLU A 31 -18.73 -9.10 -15.20
N ASP A 32 -18.46 -7.96 -15.86
CA ASP A 32 -17.23 -7.20 -15.63
C ASP A 32 -17.36 -6.24 -14.46
N ARG A 33 -18.57 -5.69 -14.21
CA ARG A 33 -18.81 -4.71 -13.14
C ARG A 33 -18.94 -5.40 -11.78
N VAL A 34 -17.83 -5.94 -11.28
CA VAL A 34 -17.80 -6.73 -10.06
C VAL A 34 -16.54 -6.49 -9.23
N MET A 35 -16.69 -6.51 -7.90
CA MET A 35 -15.59 -6.52 -6.93
C MET A 35 -15.28 -7.95 -6.50
N LEU A 36 -14.10 -8.40 -6.77
CA LEU A 36 -13.58 -9.70 -6.31
C LEU A 36 -13.21 -9.63 -4.83
N THR A 37 -13.33 -10.75 -4.13
CA THR A 37 -12.70 -10.95 -2.82
C THR A 37 -11.39 -11.70 -3.04
N ARG A 38 -10.27 -11.13 -2.58
CA ARG A 38 -8.96 -11.74 -2.77
C ARG A 38 -8.24 -11.90 -1.43
N HIS A 39 -7.55 -13.02 -1.27
CA HIS A 39 -6.67 -13.22 -0.12
C HIS A 39 -5.36 -12.48 -0.34
N ARG A 40 -4.93 -11.78 0.71
CA ARG A 40 -3.69 -11.06 0.68
C ARG A 40 -2.54 -11.93 1.14
N VAL A 41 -1.57 -12.13 0.26
CA VAL A 41 -0.25 -12.66 0.62
C VAL A 41 0.78 -11.58 0.37
N SER A 42 1.58 -11.25 1.36
CA SER A 42 2.66 -10.29 1.25
C SER A 42 3.85 -10.77 2.05
N ARG A 43 5.03 -10.66 1.49
CA ARG A 43 6.27 -11.04 2.18
C ARG A 43 7.35 -9.97 1.97
N ILE A 44 8.40 -10.08 2.76
CA ILE A 44 9.61 -9.28 2.64
C ILE A 44 10.70 -10.15 2.03
N LEU A 45 11.36 -9.64 0.99
CA LEU A 45 12.59 -10.22 0.44
C LEU A 45 13.77 -9.47 1.05
N PHE A 46 14.59 -10.18 1.82
CA PHE A 46 15.81 -9.67 2.43
C PHE A 46 16.91 -10.74 2.40
N ASP A 47 18.09 -10.40 1.93
CA ASP A 47 19.24 -11.31 1.82
C ASP A 47 18.85 -12.64 1.13
N THR A 48 18.18 -12.53 -0.03
CA THR A 48 17.68 -13.66 -0.85
C THR A 48 16.67 -14.59 -0.16
N LYS A 49 16.16 -14.23 1.01
CA LYS A 49 15.21 -15.00 1.80
C LYS A 49 13.89 -14.26 1.95
N PHE A 50 12.81 -15.04 2.00
CA PHE A 50 11.47 -14.49 2.26
C PHE A 50 11.15 -14.52 3.76
N TYR A 51 10.55 -13.42 4.23
CA TYR A 51 10.01 -13.26 5.57
C TYR A 51 8.54 -12.85 5.48
N ASP A 52 7.74 -13.25 6.44
CA ASP A 52 6.35 -12.81 6.54
C ASP A 52 6.26 -11.29 6.71
N TYR A 53 5.20 -10.68 6.17
CA TYR A 53 4.85 -9.30 6.45
C TYR A 53 3.48 -9.23 7.15
N PRO A 54 3.42 -8.68 8.36
CA PRO A 54 4.56 -8.25 9.18
C PRO A 54 5.42 -9.42 9.61
N ILE A 55 6.66 -9.09 10.03
CA ILE A 55 7.60 -10.11 10.53
C ILE A 55 6.96 -10.86 11.69
N SER A 56 6.90 -12.16 11.57
CA SER A 56 6.39 -13.08 12.59
C SER A 56 7.53 -13.86 13.23
N LEU A 57 7.40 -14.17 14.51
CA LEU A 57 8.37 -15.00 15.24
C LEU A 57 8.08 -16.50 15.04
N LYS A 58 8.11 -16.94 13.78
CA LYS A 58 7.96 -18.35 13.42
C LYS A 58 9.32 -19.05 13.38
N PRO A 59 9.37 -20.40 13.50
CA PRO A 59 10.61 -21.16 13.37
C PRO A 59 11.38 -20.84 12.08
N GLU A 60 10.68 -20.61 10.97
CA GLU A 60 11.28 -20.25 9.68
C GLU A 60 12.01 -18.91 9.73
N THR A 61 11.51 -17.93 10.47
CA THR A 61 12.16 -16.62 10.65
C THR A 61 13.50 -16.79 11.37
N PHE A 62 13.53 -17.57 12.44
CA PHE A 62 14.77 -17.87 13.19
C PHE A 62 15.76 -18.69 12.35
N LYS A 63 15.26 -19.66 11.58
CA LYS A 63 16.07 -20.42 10.63
C LYS A 63 16.71 -19.52 9.58
N ASN A 64 15.95 -18.55 9.06
CA ASN A 64 16.43 -17.58 8.05
C ASN A 64 17.46 -16.62 8.65
N PHE A 65 17.29 -16.18 9.90
CA PHE A 65 18.26 -15.32 10.59
C PHE A 65 19.57 -16.06 10.92
N GLY A 66 19.45 -17.32 11.28
CA GLY A 66 20.54 -18.08 11.90
C GLY A 66 20.76 -17.67 13.36
N VAL A 67 21.53 -18.47 14.09
CA VAL A 67 21.70 -18.34 15.55
C VAL A 67 22.33 -16.98 15.92
N LEU A 68 23.40 -16.58 15.24
CA LEU A 68 24.14 -15.37 15.59
C LEU A 68 23.29 -14.11 15.38
N THR A 69 22.57 -14.01 14.26
CA THR A 69 21.68 -12.86 13.99
C THR A 69 20.50 -12.84 14.97
N THR A 70 19.93 -13.99 15.30
CA THR A 70 18.85 -14.09 16.29
C THR A 70 19.29 -13.56 17.66
N LEU A 71 20.48 -13.96 18.13
CA LEU A 71 21.05 -13.45 19.39
C LEU A 71 21.27 -11.93 19.33
N ARG A 72 21.85 -11.43 18.24
CA ARG A 72 22.07 -9.98 18.04
C ARG A 72 20.77 -9.18 18.04
N VAL A 73 19.72 -9.71 17.42
CA VAL A 73 18.37 -9.13 17.43
C VAL A 73 17.82 -9.10 18.86
N GLY A 74 17.92 -10.21 19.60
CA GLY A 74 17.48 -10.31 20.99
C GLY A 74 18.18 -9.29 21.90
N PHE A 75 19.50 -9.26 21.89
CA PHE A 75 20.27 -8.30 22.69
C PHE A 75 20.01 -6.85 22.31
N SER A 76 19.88 -6.58 21.01
CA SER A 76 19.54 -5.23 20.51
C SER A 76 18.15 -4.77 20.99
N TYR A 77 17.18 -5.68 21.01
CA TYR A 77 15.85 -5.38 21.52
C TYR A 77 15.85 -5.15 23.04
N LEU A 78 16.52 -6.02 23.79
CA LEU A 78 16.69 -5.82 25.23
C LEU A 78 17.35 -4.48 25.54
N GLY A 79 18.42 -4.12 24.82
CA GLY A 79 19.06 -2.81 24.96
C GLY A 79 18.09 -1.65 24.78
N SER A 80 17.21 -1.71 23.76
CA SER A 80 16.20 -0.66 23.51
C SER A 80 15.06 -0.64 24.53
N MET A 81 14.85 -1.72 25.29
CA MET A 81 13.90 -1.71 26.41
C MET A 81 14.38 -0.91 27.60
N PHE A 82 15.70 -1.02 27.90
CA PHE A 82 16.32 -0.34 29.05
C PHE A 82 16.79 1.10 28.72
N HIS A 83 17.14 1.36 27.47
CA HIS A 83 17.64 2.65 27.01
C HIS A 83 16.76 3.17 25.87
N LYS A 84 15.70 3.89 26.24
CA LYS A 84 14.80 4.55 25.27
C LYS A 84 15.45 5.81 24.71
N LEU A 85 15.34 5.95 23.38
CA LEU A 85 15.76 7.17 22.67
C LEU A 85 14.61 8.18 22.68
N PRO A 86 14.89 9.50 22.57
CA PRO A 86 13.86 10.50 22.32
C PRO A 86 13.09 10.17 21.05
N GLU A 87 11.74 10.19 21.11
CA GLU A 87 10.88 9.86 19.96
C GLU A 87 10.56 11.10 19.11
N ASP A 88 11.58 11.84 18.72
CA ASP A 88 11.51 13.03 17.88
C ASP A 88 11.54 12.72 16.37
N ASN A 89 11.96 11.52 16.00
CA ASN A 89 12.03 11.07 14.63
C ASN A 89 11.66 9.58 14.48
N LEU A 90 11.42 9.18 13.22
CA LEU A 90 10.95 7.84 12.88
C LEU A 90 12.00 6.75 13.15
N GLU A 91 13.29 7.05 13.02
CA GLU A 91 14.37 6.13 13.35
C GLU A 91 14.33 5.74 14.83
N ASN A 92 14.35 6.74 15.72
CA ASN A 92 14.30 6.54 17.16
C ASN A 92 13.04 5.81 17.60
N PHE A 93 11.89 6.16 17.00
CA PHE A 93 10.63 5.45 17.24
C PHE A 93 10.75 3.96 16.89
N TYR A 94 11.26 3.61 15.71
CA TYR A 94 11.41 2.20 15.31
C TYR A 94 12.46 1.46 16.13
N ILE A 95 13.58 2.11 16.50
CA ILE A 95 14.58 1.52 17.37
C ILE A 95 13.98 1.21 18.74
N ASN A 96 13.18 2.11 19.30
CA ASN A 96 12.47 1.89 20.54
C ASN A 96 11.48 0.72 20.47
N CYS A 97 10.80 0.56 19.32
CA CYS A 97 9.82 -0.49 19.11
C CYS A 97 10.44 -1.87 18.86
N PHE A 98 11.54 -1.94 18.09
CA PHE A 98 12.03 -3.18 17.49
C PHE A 98 13.49 -3.49 17.79
N GLY A 99 14.22 -2.56 18.38
CA GLY A 99 15.67 -2.62 18.54
C GLY A 99 16.42 -2.24 17.25
N ARG A 100 17.60 -1.67 17.42
CA ARG A 100 18.44 -1.18 16.30
C ARG A 100 18.70 -2.24 15.23
N LYS A 101 18.90 -3.50 15.63
CA LYS A 101 19.22 -4.56 14.66
C LYS A 101 18.06 -4.88 13.73
N LEU A 102 16.84 -5.05 14.24
CA LEU A 102 15.65 -5.27 13.38
C LEU A 102 15.32 -4.01 12.56
N TYR A 103 15.44 -2.83 13.16
CA TYR A 103 15.28 -1.57 12.46
C TYR A 103 16.18 -1.51 11.21
N SER A 104 17.49 -1.75 11.37
CA SER A 104 18.45 -1.68 10.27
C SER A 104 18.25 -2.75 9.19
N MET A 105 17.61 -3.88 9.53
CA MET A 105 17.34 -4.95 8.56
C MET A 105 16.06 -4.72 7.75
N PHE A 106 15.00 -4.17 8.39
CA PHE A 106 13.65 -4.21 7.79
C PHE A 106 12.95 -2.86 7.67
N PHE A 107 13.49 -1.79 8.22
CA PHE A 107 12.83 -0.49 8.21
C PHE A 107 13.67 0.62 7.60
N GLU A 108 14.96 0.70 7.94
CA GLU A 108 15.84 1.79 7.56
C GLU A 108 15.88 2.00 6.04
N TYR A 109 16.43 1.04 5.33
CA TYR A 109 16.65 1.15 3.89
C TYR A 109 15.34 1.22 3.07
N TYR A 110 14.34 0.43 3.45
CA TYR A 110 13.03 0.50 2.80
C TYR A 110 12.39 1.88 2.94
N THR A 111 12.43 2.45 4.16
CA THR A 111 11.87 3.77 4.42
C THR A 111 12.61 4.85 3.64
N GLU A 112 13.95 4.78 3.63
CA GLU A 112 14.79 5.69 2.86
C GLU A 112 14.48 5.61 1.36
N ASN A 113 14.39 4.41 0.79
CA ASN A 113 14.01 4.23 -0.61
C ASN A 113 12.59 4.74 -0.91
N LEU A 114 11.64 4.48 -0.02
CA LEU A 114 10.25 4.88 -0.21
C LEU A 114 10.08 6.39 -0.14
N TRP A 115 10.72 7.05 0.84
CA TRP A 115 10.53 8.48 1.11
C TRP A 115 11.62 9.35 0.50
N GLY A 116 12.76 8.77 0.09
CA GLY A 116 13.93 9.52 -0.38
C GLY A 116 14.57 10.37 0.71
N ARG A 117 14.29 10.04 1.99
CA ARG A 117 14.84 10.69 3.18
C ARG A 117 15.16 9.63 4.20
N HIS A 118 16.24 9.83 4.94
CA HIS A 118 16.57 8.94 6.03
C HIS A 118 15.50 9.01 7.14
N PRO A 119 15.16 7.90 7.82
CA PRO A 119 14.15 7.89 8.89
C PRO A 119 14.40 8.88 10.03
N SER A 120 15.66 9.30 10.26
CA SER A 120 15.98 10.35 11.23
C SER A 120 15.48 11.75 10.85
N GLU A 121 15.09 11.97 9.59
CA GLU A 121 14.54 13.22 9.07
C GLU A 121 13.00 13.20 8.97
N ILE A 122 12.37 12.09 9.36
CA ILE A 122 10.92 11.89 9.27
C ILE A 122 10.34 11.93 10.68
N ASP A 123 9.23 12.63 10.86
CA ASP A 123 8.53 12.74 12.14
C ASP A 123 8.05 11.38 12.68
N ALA A 124 8.21 11.17 13.99
CA ALA A 124 7.86 9.92 14.66
C ALA A 124 6.35 9.60 14.59
N SER A 125 5.48 10.61 14.53
CA SER A 125 4.02 10.43 14.49
C SER A 125 3.56 9.60 13.29
N TRP A 126 4.32 9.66 12.19
CA TRP A 126 4.05 8.88 11.00
C TRP A 126 4.20 7.37 11.24
N GLY A 127 5.22 6.97 12.03
CA GLY A 127 5.42 5.58 12.45
C GLY A 127 4.34 5.11 13.41
N ALA A 128 3.99 5.95 14.37
CA ALA A 128 2.98 5.64 15.39
C ALA A 128 1.61 5.33 14.78
N GLN A 129 1.21 6.01 13.72
CA GLN A 129 -0.05 5.73 13.03
C GLN A 129 -0.07 4.36 12.32
N ARG A 130 1.07 3.90 11.81
CA ARG A 130 1.18 2.67 11.03
C ARG A 130 1.51 1.43 11.85
N THR A 131 2.10 1.63 13.03
CA THR A 131 2.48 0.53 13.93
C THR A 131 1.49 0.32 15.08
N LYS A 132 0.33 0.98 15.06
CA LYS A 132 -0.74 0.74 16.05
C LYS A 132 -1.05 -0.75 16.15
N GLY A 133 -0.75 -1.34 17.32
CA GLY A 133 -0.95 -2.77 17.57
C GLY A 133 0.23 -3.69 17.22
N LEU A 134 1.31 -3.18 16.62
CA LEU A 134 2.55 -3.92 16.43
C LEU A 134 3.49 -3.68 17.62
N SER A 135 3.48 -4.60 18.57
CA SER A 135 4.44 -4.63 19.69
C SER A 135 5.15 -5.96 19.69
N ILE A 136 6.49 -5.98 19.71
CA ILE A 136 7.26 -7.23 19.85
C ILE A 136 6.86 -7.94 21.13
N MET A 137 6.58 -7.20 22.21
CA MET A 137 6.08 -7.80 23.45
C MET A 137 4.70 -8.46 23.25
N GLY A 138 3.80 -7.85 22.44
CA GLY A 138 2.53 -8.47 22.03
C GLY A 138 2.76 -9.75 21.24
N ILE A 139 3.65 -9.72 20.25
CA ILE A 139 4.02 -10.86 19.41
C ILE A 139 4.68 -11.97 20.25
N LEU A 140 5.57 -11.62 21.18
CA LEU A 140 6.18 -12.56 22.12
C LEU A 140 5.15 -13.18 23.07
N LYS A 141 4.23 -12.36 23.63
CA LYS A 141 3.14 -12.88 24.47
C LYS A 141 2.24 -13.84 23.72
N ASP A 142 1.95 -13.56 22.44
CA ASP A 142 1.16 -14.46 21.60
C ASP A 142 1.92 -15.75 21.27
N PHE A 143 3.22 -15.67 21.00
CA PHE A 143 4.06 -16.83 20.78
C PHE A 143 4.11 -17.74 22.03
N PHE A 144 4.41 -17.16 23.18
CA PHE A 144 4.43 -17.92 24.44
C PHE A 144 3.03 -18.37 24.84
N GLY A 145 1.98 -17.57 24.62
CA GLY A 145 0.58 -17.94 24.87
C GLY A 145 0.12 -19.14 24.03
N LYS A 146 0.56 -19.23 22.77
CA LYS A 146 0.33 -20.41 21.91
C LYS A 146 1.09 -21.63 22.40
N LEU A 147 2.32 -21.46 22.90
CA LEU A 147 3.13 -22.54 23.46
C LEU A 147 2.49 -23.13 24.76
N PHE A 148 1.85 -22.28 25.55
CA PHE A 148 1.20 -22.67 26.83
C PHE A 148 -0.32 -22.89 26.70
N LYS A 149 -0.88 -23.04 25.45
CA LYS A 149 -2.32 -23.31 25.19
C LYS A 149 -3.30 -22.35 25.88
N VAL A 150 -2.92 -21.12 26.13
CA VAL A 150 -3.85 -20.08 26.63
C VAL A 150 -4.77 -19.67 25.49
N LYS A 151 -6.02 -20.17 25.50
CA LYS A 151 -7.09 -19.78 24.58
C LYS A 151 -7.48 -18.33 24.82
N ASN A 152 -7.61 -17.58 23.71
CA ASN A 152 -8.30 -16.30 23.54
C ASN A 152 -7.56 -15.02 23.92
N ARG A 153 -6.93 -14.43 22.90
CA ARG A 153 -7.07 -12.98 22.64
C ARG A 153 -7.10 -12.77 21.13
N LYS A 154 -8.13 -12.08 20.64
CA LYS A 154 -8.12 -11.52 19.29
C LYS A 154 -6.92 -10.60 19.22
N VAL A 155 -5.86 -11.02 18.55
CA VAL A 155 -4.80 -10.10 18.12
C VAL A 155 -5.46 -9.19 17.11
N ASN A 156 -5.61 -7.93 17.42
CA ASN A 156 -5.90 -6.91 16.43
C ASN A 156 -4.66 -6.77 15.55
N THR A 157 -4.46 -7.75 14.68
CA THR A 157 -3.58 -7.59 13.55
C THR A 157 -4.26 -6.59 12.63
N SER A 158 -3.69 -5.42 12.48
CA SER A 158 -4.09 -4.40 11.51
C SER A 158 -3.87 -4.88 10.07
N LEU A 159 -3.77 -6.16 9.85
CA LEU A 159 -3.49 -6.80 8.59
C LEU A 159 -4.77 -7.37 8.05
N ILE A 160 -5.20 -6.72 6.99
CA ILE A 160 -6.30 -7.18 6.16
C ILE A 160 -5.84 -8.49 5.53
N GLU A 161 -6.45 -9.62 5.91
CA GLU A 161 -6.20 -10.94 5.30
C GLU A 161 -6.89 -11.06 3.96
N GLU A 162 -8.02 -10.37 3.80
CA GLU A 162 -8.79 -10.31 2.56
C GLU A 162 -8.97 -8.87 2.12
N PHE A 163 -8.97 -8.64 0.81
CA PHE A 163 -9.26 -7.33 0.24
C PHE A 163 -10.25 -7.44 -0.92
N LYS A 164 -10.90 -6.32 -1.22
CA LYS A 164 -11.81 -6.20 -2.33
C LYS A 164 -11.09 -5.55 -3.51
N TYR A 165 -11.24 -6.13 -4.68
CA TYR A 165 -10.50 -5.68 -5.86
C TYR A 165 -11.39 -5.69 -7.11
N PRO A 166 -11.46 -4.60 -7.89
CA PRO A 166 -12.23 -4.61 -9.13
C PRO A 166 -11.68 -5.66 -10.10
N LYS A 167 -12.57 -6.38 -10.77
CA LYS A 167 -12.21 -7.49 -11.68
C LYS A 167 -11.14 -7.09 -12.69
N LEU A 168 -11.25 -5.91 -13.31
CA LEU A 168 -10.34 -5.40 -14.32
C LEU A 168 -9.31 -4.39 -13.79
N GLY A 169 -9.08 -4.41 -12.47
CA GLY A 169 -8.11 -3.53 -11.81
C GLY A 169 -8.73 -2.25 -11.25
N PRO A 170 -7.94 -1.46 -10.47
CA PRO A 170 -8.48 -0.30 -9.74
C PRO A 170 -9.01 0.81 -10.66
N GLY A 171 -8.51 0.94 -11.89
CA GLY A 171 -9.02 1.88 -12.89
C GLY A 171 -10.49 1.67 -13.21
N GLN A 172 -10.95 0.42 -13.25
CA GLN A 172 -12.34 0.08 -13.50
C GLN A 172 -13.32 0.77 -12.53
N LEU A 173 -12.95 0.90 -11.25
CA LEU A 173 -13.80 1.58 -10.27
C LEU A 173 -14.02 3.04 -10.67
N TRP A 174 -12.98 3.71 -11.14
CA TRP A 174 -13.02 5.12 -11.55
C TRP A 174 -13.73 5.30 -12.87
N ASP A 175 -13.53 4.41 -13.84
CA ASP A 175 -14.27 4.43 -15.12
C ASP A 175 -15.77 4.28 -14.91
N VAL A 176 -16.18 3.33 -14.05
CA VAL A 176 -17.59 3.13 -13.69
C VAL A 176 -18.14 4.36 -12.95
N THR A 177 -17.35 4.95 -12.04
CA THR A 177 -17.77 6.13 -11.29
C THR A 177 -17.94 7.32 -12.24
N ALA A 178 -16.99 7.53 -13.17
CA ALA A 178 -17.06 8.59 -14.16
C ALA A 178 -18.33 8.47 -15.05
N ALA A 179 -18.59 7.27 -15.54
CA ALA A 179 -19.79 7.01 -16.33
C ALA A 179 -21.12 7.29 -15.57
N GLU A 180 -21.17 6.97 -14.26
CA GLU A 180 -22.34 7.29 -13.45
C GLU A 180 -22.46 8.80 -13.16
N VAL A 181 -21.34 9.51 -12.97
CA VAL A 181 -21.35 10.98 -12.84
C VAL A 181 -21.93 11.62 -14.08
N GLU A 182 -21.45 11.24 -15.28
CA GLU A 182 -21.96 11.76 -16.55
C GLU A 182 -23.44 11.43 -16.78
N LYS A 183 -23.86 10.21 -16.43
CA LYS A 183 -25.27 9.79 -16.50
C LYS A 183 -26.19 10.62 -15.59
N LEU A 184 -25.68 11.08 -14.46
CA LEU A 184 -26.39 11.97 -13.52
C LEU A 184 -26.34 13.45 -13.93
N GLY A 185 -25.78 13.78 -15.11
CA GLY A 185 -25.69 15.12 -15.63
C GLY A 185 -24.42 15.90 -15.23
N GLY A 186 -23.48 15.22 -14.56
CA GLY A 186 -22.17 15.81 -14.25
C GLY A 186 -21.29 15.90 -15.47
N THR A 187 -20.38 16.88 -15.47
CA THR A 187 -19.40 17.08 -16.55
C THR A 187 -18.00 16.68 -16.08
N ILE A 188 -17.28 15.88 -16.87
CA ILE A 188 -15.89 15.52 -16.63
C ILE A 188 -15.00 16.12 -17.72
N ILE A 189 -14.11 17.02 -17.33
CA ILE A 189 -13.17 17.67 -18.25
C ILE A 189 -11.80 17.01 -18.08
N LYS A 190 -11.40 16.20 -19.05
CA LYS A 190 -10.08 15.53 -19.08
C LYS A 190 -9.03 16.41 -19.74
N ASN A 191 -7.75 16.15 -19.43
CA ASN A 191 -6.60 16.89 -19.94
C ASN A 191 -6.68 18.40 -19.66
N ALA A 192 -7.25 18.74 -18.50
CA ALA A 192 -7.41 20.12 -18.05
C ALA A 192 -6.63 20.32 -16.74
N LYS A 193 -5.81 21.36 -16.68
CA LYS A 193 -5.01 21.71 -15.51
C LYS A 193 -5.55 23.00 -14.91
N VAL A 194 -6.02 22.95 -13.66
CA VAL A 194 -6.38 24.17 -12.92
C VAL A 194 -5.11 24.96 -12.62
N THR A 195 -5.10 26.24 -13.02
CA THR A 195 -3.94 27.14 -12.95
C THR A 195 -4.15 28.34 -12.02
N LYS A 196 -5.40 28.83 -11.90
CA LYS A 196 -5.72 30.01 -11.09
C LYS A 196 -7.01 29.78 -10.29
N LEU A 197 -7.09 30.40 -9.14
CA LEU A 197 -8.24 30.38 -8.24
C LEU A 197 -8.61 31.82 -7.91
N HIS A 198 -9.87 32.19 -8.14
CA HIS A 198 -10.34 33.58 -8.02
C HIS A 198 -11.25 33.74 -6.82
N LYS A 199 -10.91 34.70 -5.95
CA LYS A 199 -11.66 35.08 -4.75
C LYS A 199 -12.31 36.44 -4.96
N ASN A 200 -13.47 36.62 -4.33
CA ASN A 200 -14.10 37.93 -4.19
C ASN A 200 -13.48 38.75 -3.05
N ALA A 201 -14.01 39.94 -2.80
CA ALA A 201 -13.54 40.85 -1.72
C ALA A 201 -13.68 40.22 -0.33
N ASP A 202 -14.61 39.28 -0.13
CA ASP A 202 -14.87 38.61 1.13
C ASP A 202 -13.99 37.33 1.32
N ASN A 203 -12.97 37.14 0.47
CA ASN A 203 -12.12 35.95 0.43
C ASN A 203 -12.85 34.64 0.12
N VAL A 204 -14.03 34.68 -0.48
CA VAL A 204 -14.77 33.50 -0.92
C VAL A 204 -14.35 33.16 -2.34
N LEU A 205 -14.02 31.87 -2.57
CA LEU A 205 -13.69 31.37 -3.90
C LEU A 205 -14.96 31.33 -4.76
N THR A 206 -14.92 32.01 -5.92
CA THR A 206 -16.09 32.15 -6.82
C THR A 206 -15.88 31.50 -8.18
N SER A 207 -14.61 31.37 -8.62
CA SER A 207 -14.29 30.74 -9.90
C SER A 207 -12.87 30.19 -9.90
N LEU A 208 -12.61 29.35 -10.87
CA LEU A 208 -11.26 28.85 -11.20
C LEU A 208 -10.97 28.99 -12.68
N THR A 209 -9.70 29.12 -13.02
CA THR A 209 -9.22 29.03 -14.41
C THR A 209 -8.49 27.71 -14.59
N TYR A 210 -8.81 27.01 -15.68
CA TYR A 210 -8.08 25.83 -16.11
C TYR A 210 -7.57 26.00 -17.54
N GLU A 211 -6.43 25.38 -17.82
CA GLU A 211 -5.83 25.29 -19.15
C GLU A 211 -6.16 23.95 -19.78
N LYS A 212 -6.62 23.95 -21.01
CA LYS A 212 -6.83 22.78 -21.84
C LYS A 212 -6.46 23.09 -23.28
N ASP A 213 -5.65 22.23 -23.90
CA ASP A 213 -5.19 22.34 -25.28
C ASP A 213 -4.56 23.73 -25.60
N GLY A 214 -3.83 24.29 -24.62
CA GLY A 214 -3.18 25.59 -24.72
C GLY A 214 -4.10 26.82 -24.61
N GLN A 215 -5.37 26.63 -24.24
CA GLN A 215 -6.36 27.70 -24.02
C GLN A 215 -6.79 27.76 -22.56
N GLU A 216 -7.00 28.97 -22.05
CA GLU A 216 -7.54 29.19 -20.69
C GLU A 216 -9.07 29.28 -20.72
N PHE A 217 -9.70 28.62 -19.77
CA PHE A 217 -11.14 28.64 -19.54
C PHE A 217 -11.42 28.98 -18.08
N THR A 218 -12.48 29.75 -17.83
CA THR A 218 -12.93 30.09 -16.49
C THR A 218 -14.24 29.35 -16.17
N MET A 219 -14.34 28.78 -14.96
CA MET A 219 -15.52 28.10 -14.47
C MET A 219 -15.93 28.68 -13.11
N GLU A 220 -17.18 29.03 -12.98
CA GLU A 220 -17.80 29.48 -11.71
C GLU A 220 -18.37 28.29 -10.94
N GLY A 221 -18.56 28.45 -9.65
CA GLY A 221 -19.17 27.44 -8.79
C GLY A 221 -19.45 27.96 -7.39
N ASP A 222 -20.39 27.31 -6.71
CA ASP A 222 -20.76 27.61 -5.32
C ASP A 222 -19.86 26.91 -4.32
N TYR A 223 -19.34 25.73 -4.68
CA TYR A 223 -18.46 24.91 -3.87
C TYR A 223 -17.30 24.35 -4.70
N PHE A 224 -16.11 24.38 -4.13
CA PHE A 224 -14.89 23.86 -4.75
C PHE A 224 -14.26 22.80 -3.85
N ILE A 225 -14.07 21.59 -4.37
CA ILE A 225 -13.38 20.50 -3.70
C ILE A 225 -12.09 20.22 -4.49
N SER A 226 -10.95 20.40 -3.83
CA SER A 226 -9.64 20.19 -4.44
C SER A 226 -8.98 18.92 -3.94
N SER A 227 -8.48 18.09 -4.86
CA SER A 227 -7.57 16.97 -4.59
C SER A 227 -6.16 17.22 -5.15
N MET A 228 -5.88 18.42 -5.66
CA MET A 228 -4.55 18.77 -6.17
C MET A 228 -3.54 18.97 -5.02
N PRO A 229 -2.23 18.88 -5.30
CA PRO A 229 -1.20 19.16 -4.30
C PRO A 229 -1.37 20.57 -3.68
N VAL A 230 -1.25 20.65 -2.35
CA VAL A 230 -1.46 21.92 -1.63
C VAL A 230 -0.56 23.05 -2.15
N LYS A 231 0.68 22.74 -2.54
CA LYS A 231 1.59 23.73 -3.13
C LYS A 231 1.04 24.35 -4.42
N ASP A 232 0.39 23.53 -5.26
CA ASP A 232 -0.17 23.96 -6.54
C ASP A 232 -1.49 24.71 -6.32
N LEU A 233 -2.31 24.24 -5.37
CA LEU A 233 -3.53 24.94 -4.94
C LEU A 233 -3.22 26.35 -4.45
N VAL A 234 -2.30 26.45 -3.50
CA VAL A 234 -1.88 27.75 -2.92
C VAL A 234 -1.16 28.61 -3.97
N GLY A 235 -0.34 27.99 -4.81
CA GLY A 235 0.35 28.69 -5.90
C GLY A 235 -0.58 29.27 -6.98
N GLY A 236 -1.77 28.70 -7.15
CA GLY A 236 -2.81 29.21 -8.05
C GLY A 236 -3.70 30.31 -7.46
N MET A 237 -3.59 30.58 -6.16
CA MET A 237 -4.36 31.64 -5.49
C MET A 237 -3.64 32.98 -5.57
N ASN A 238 -4.40 34.05 -5.81
CA ASN A 238 -3.91 35.41 -5.65
C ASN A 238 -3.98 35.83 -4.18
N ASP A 239 -3.12 36.77 -3.77
CA ASP A 239 -3.13 37.42 -2.45
C ASP A 239 -3.01 36.43 -1.28
N VAL A 240 -2.15 35.41 -1.42
CA VAL A 240 -1.82 34.52 -0.32
C VAL A 240 -0.83 35.20 0.61
N PRO A 241 -1.08 35.23 1.94
CA PRO A 241 -0.11 35.72 2.91
C PRO A 241 1.24 35.01 2.78
N ALA A 242 2.34 35.71 3.04
CA ALA A 242 3.69 35.20 2.82
C ALA A 242 4.00 33.89 3.55
N GLU A 243 3.51 33.75 4.81
CA GLU A 243 3.80 32.57 5.62
C GLU A 243 3.07 31.30 5.11
N PRO A 244 1.75 31.28 4.86
CA PRO A 244 1.09 30.15 4.18
C PRO A 244 1.71 29.79 2.83
N ALA A 245 2.08 30.78 2.01
CA ALA A 245 2.73 30.55 0.73
C ALA A 245 4.11 29.87 0.89
N ARG A 246 4.90 30.32 1.87
CA ARG A 246 6.20 29.72 2.21
C ARG A 246 6.04 28.28 2.67
N ILE A 247 5.08 28.01 3.55
CA ILE A 247 4.79 26.65 4.07
C ILE A 247 4.37 25.72 2.91
N ALA A 248 3.40 26.16 2.10
CA ALA A 248 2.91 25.35 0.97
C ALA A 248 4.01 25.03 -0.04
N LYS A 249 4.85 26.02 -0.39
CA LYS A 249 6.01 25.85 -1.28
C LYS A 249 7.05 24.88 -0.70
N GLY A 250 7.20 24.87 0.64
CA GLY A 250 8.13 24.01 1.36
C GLY A 250 7.66 22.57 1.54
N LEU A 251 6.41 22.22 1.21
CA LEU A 251 5.92 20.85 1.31
C LEU A 251 6.65 19.94 0.31
N PRO A 252 7.36 18.90 0.77
CA PRO A 252 8.04 17.97 -0.11
C PRO A 252 7.06 17.01 -0.76
N TYR A 253 7.25 16.75 -2.04
CA TYR A 253 6.56 15.73 -2.82
C TYR A 253 7.58 14.79 -3.42
N ARG A 254 7.21 13.53 -3.55
CA ARG A 254 8.04 12.52 -4.18
C ARG A 254 7.31 11.89 -5.34
N ASP A 255 8.00 11.78 -6.46
CA ASP A 255 7.49 11.05 -7.62
C ASP A 255 7.41 9.55 -7.33
N TYR A 256 6.39 8.92 -7.88
CA TYR A 256 6.18 7.49 -7.81
C TYR A 256 6.30 6.90 -9.21
N MET A 257 7.32 6.06 -9.40
CA MET A 257 7.55 5.39 -10.67
C MET A 257 7.12 3.93 -10.58
N THR A 258 6.30 3.50 -11.51
CA THR A 258 5.88 2.10 -11.68
C THR A 258 6.30 1.61 -13.06
N LEU A 259 6.97 0.47 -13.11
CA LEU A 259 7.29 -0.24 -14.34
C LEU A 259 6.44 -1.50 -14.41
N GLY A 260 5.60 -1.62 -15.45
CA GLY A 260 4.86 -2.84 -15.74
C GLY A 260 5.65 -3.73 -16.70
N VAL A 261 5.84 -4.99 -16.33
CA VAL A 261 6.61 -5.96 -17.12
C VAL A 261 5.79 -7.23 -17.30
N LEU A 262 5.63 -7.68 -18.54
CA LEU A 262 5.03 -8.97 -18.88
C LEU A 262 6.15 -9.94 -19.23
N VAL A 263 6.18 -11.07 -18.51
CA VAL A 263 7.18 -12.12 -18.73
C VAL A 263 6.50 -13.48 -18.83
N PRO A 264 7.08 -14.45 -19.57
CA PRO A 264 6.48 -15.77 -19.68
C PRO A 264 6.56 -16.57 -18.36
N LYS A 265 7.53 -16.27 -17.52
CA LYS A 265 7.70 -16.88 -16.20
C LYS A 265 8.57 -16.04 -15.28
N ILE A 266 8.47 -16.31 -13.98
CA ILE A 266 9.41 -15.80 -12.96
C ILE A 266 10.19 -17.00 -12.39
N ASN A 267 11.46 -16.78 -12.03
CA ASN A 267 12.32 -17.84 -11.47
C ASN A 267 12.10 -18.05 -9.95
N LEU A 268 11.21 -17.30 -9.32
CA LEU A 268 10.87 -17.50 -7.93
C LEU A 268 10.00 -18.74 -7.77
N VAL A 269 10.47 -19.70 -6.98
CA VAL A 269 9.76 -20.96 -6.73
C VAL A 269 8.79 -20.76 -5.55
N ASN A 270 7.54 -21.17 -5.74
CA ASN A 270 6.55 -21.24 -4.69
C ASN A 270 6.88 -22.38 -3.71
N LYS A 271 7.37 -22.03 -2.52
CA LYS A 271 7.65 -22.97 -1.42
C LYS A 271 6.56 -22.96 -0.35
N THR A 272 5.42 -22.34 -0.63
CA THR A 272 4.27 -22.27 0.30
C THR A 272 3.28 -23.41 -0.01
N ASN A 273 2.34 -23.63 0.91
CA ASN A 273 1.23 -24.54 0.70
C ASN A 273 0.08 -23.93 -0.13
N ILE A 274 0.20 -22.67 -0.54
CA ILE A 274 -0.81 -21.97 -1.33
C ILE A 274 -0.64 -22.34 -2.79
N LYS A 275 -1.64 -22.99 -3.36
CA LYS A 275 -1.64 -23.34 -4.78
C LYS A 275 -1.85 -22.12 -5.65
N THR A 276 -1.07 -21.99 -6.71
CA THR A 276 -1.16 -20.94 -7.72
C THR A 276 -1.04 -21.53 -9.13
N ILE A 277 -1.55 -20.82 -10.11
CA ILE A 277 -1.38 -21.23 -11.53
C ILE A 277 0.12 -21.18 -11.86
N ASN A 278 0.59 -22.18 -12.57
CA ASN A 278 2.02 -22.37 -12.94
C ASN A 278 2.98 -22.33 -11.74
N ASN A 279 2.48 -22.62 -10.54
CA ASN A 279 3.27 -22.64 -9.32
C ASN A 279 4.07 -21.33 -9.06
N ILE A 280 3.57 -20.16 -9.53
CA ILE A 280 4.16 -18.87 -9.22
C ILE A 280 4.03 -18.59 -7.72
N VAL A 281 4.89 -17.76 -7.16
CA VAL A 281 4.77 -17.34 -5.75
C VAL A 281 3.42 -16.64 -5.51
N PRO A 282 2.74 -16.93 -4.38
CA PRO A 282 1.35 -16.48 -4.16
C PRO A 282 1.23 -15.02 -3.73
N ASP A 283 2.34 -14.30 -3.69
CA ASP A 283 2.37 -12.93 -3.19
C ASP A 283 1.61 -11.97 -4.09
N CYS A 284 0.75 -11.15 -3.52
CA CYS A 284 0.19 -10.00 -4.20
C CYS A 284 1.28 -8.94 -4.38
N TRP A 285 2.12 -8.75 -3.35
CA TRP A 285 3.33 -7.93 -3.44
C TRP A 285 4.42 -8.42 -2.50
N VAL A 286 5.66 -8.11 -2.88
CA VAL A 286 6.86 -8.39 -2.11
C VAL A 286 7.59 -7.07 -1.82
N TYR A 287 7.86 -6.81 -0.56
CA TYR A 287 8.72 -5.70 -0.14
C TYR A 287 10.18 -6.07 -0.32
N VAL A 288 10.95 -5.27 -1.03
CA VAL A 288 12.37 -5.51 -1.28
C VAL A 288 13.20 -4.70 -0.30
N GLN A 289 13.95 -5.40 0.56
CA GLN A 289 14.79 -4.79 1.61
C GLN A 289 16.28 -4.95 1.30
N ASP A 290 16.61 -5.44 0.11
CA ASP A 290 18.01 -5.61 -0.29
C ASP A 290 18.62 -4.25 -0.66
N ARG A 291 19.74 -3.90 0.00
CA ARG A 291 20.44 -2.61 -0.19
C ARG A 291 21.06 -2.44 -1.57
N ASN A 292 21.25 -3.54 -2.31
CA ASN A 292 21.81 -3.52 -3.65
C ASN A 292 20.81 -3.23 -4.75
N VAL A 293 19.51 -3.13 -4.39
CA VAL A 293 18.41 -2.97 -5.34
C VAL A 293 17.58 -1.75 -4.99
N LYS A 294 17.48 -0.77 -5.89
CA LYS A 294 16.67 0.45 -5.68
C LYS A 294 15.16 0.23 -5.85
N LEU A 295 14.71 -1.01 -5.94
CA LEU A 295 13.30 -1.36 -6.04
C LEU A 295 12.69 -1.45 -4.63
N GLY A 296 11.68 -0.64 -4.33
CA GLY A 296 11.01 -0.68 -3.03
C GLY A 296 10.10 -1.89 -2.88
N ARG A 297 9.38 -2.27 -3.93
CA ARG A 297 8.52 -3.47 -3.96
C ARG A 297 8.20 -3.86 -5.39
N PHE A 298 7.82 -5.11 -5.59
CA PHE A 298 7.17 -5.57 -6.81
C PHE A 298 5.84 -6.26 -6.50
N GLN A 299 4.98 -6.31 -7.49
CA GLN A 299 3.64 -6.90 -7.38
C GLN A 299 3.49 -7.98 -8.44
N ILE A 300 2.67 -9.00 -8.15
CA ILE A 300 2.33 -10.06 -9.11
C ILE A 300 0.83 -9.97 -9.37
N TYR A 301 0.46 -9.33 -10.46
CA TYR A 301 -0.94 -8.99 -10.74
C TYR A 301 -1.82 -10.20 -11.02
N ASN A 302 -1.25 -11.33 -11.43
CA ASN A 302 -1.94 -12.62 -11.53
C ASN A 302 -2.66 -13.00 -10.22
N ASN A 303 -2.06 -12.65 -9.07
CA ASN A 303 -2.64 -12.93 -7.74
C ASN A 303 -3.69 -11.92 -7.28
N TRP A 304 -3.77 -10.75 -7.96
CA TRP A 304 -4.79 -9.73 -7.66
C TRP A 304 -6.09 -10.03 -8.38
N SER A 305 -6.02 -10.28 -9.68
CA SER A 305 -7.17 -10.69 -10.47
C SER A 305 -6.71 -11.51 -11.69
N PRO A 306 -7.26 -12.70 -11.90
CA PRO A 306 -6.95 -13.51 -13.08
C PRO A 306 -7.44 -12.86 -14.38
N TYR A 307 -8.44 -11.99 -14.30
CA TYR A 307 -9.06 -11.35 -15.47
C TYR A 307 -8.27 -10.17 -16.05
N MET A 308 -7.22 -9.72 -15.36
CA MET A 308 -6.31 -8.70 -15.88
C MET A 308 -5.25 -9.27 -16.84
N ILE A 309 -5.15 -10.59 -16.95
CA ILE A 309 -4.14 -11.30 -17.74
C ILE A 309 -4.84 -12.06 -18.85
N LYS A 310 -4.54 -11.71 -20.10
CA LYS A 310 -5.18 -12.34 -21.27
C LYS A 310 -4.81 -13.84 -21.40
N ASP A 311 -3.56 -14.17 -21.17
CA ASP A 311 -3.04 -15.54 -21.17
C ASP A 311 -2.46 -15.84 -19.79
N LEU A 312 -3.32 -16.30 -18.88
CA LEU A 312 -2.98 -16.53 -17.49
C LEU A 312 -1.98 -17.70 -17.30
N GLU A 313 -1.95 -18.64 -18.23
CA GLU A 313 -1.07 -19.81 -18.14
C GLU A 313 0.37 -19.51 -18.57
N HIS A 314 0.56 -18.57 -19.52
CA HIS A 314 1.87 -18.28 -20.10
C HIS A 314 2.36 -16.86 -19.86
N THR A 315 1.68 -16.08 -19.01
CA THR A 315 2.06 -14.71 -18.74
C THR A 315 2.03 -14.39 -17.25
N VAL A 316 3.12 -13.82 -16.75
CA VAL A 316 3.19 -13.21 -15.42
C VAL A 316 3.34 -11.71 -15.61
N TRP A 317 2.46 -10.95 -14.99
CA TRP A 317 2.52 -9.49 -14.95
C TRP A 317 3.06 -9.02 -13.60
N ILE A 318 4.19 -8.32 -13.68
CA ILE A 318 4.91 -7.77 -12.53
C ILE A 318 4.87 -6.26 -12.60
#